data_72d03a136c2291f4a0b88e3f7195a6e3
#
_entry.id   72d03a136c2291f4a0b88e3f7195a6e3
#
_cell.length_a   1.000
_cell.length_b   1.000
_cell.length_c   1.000
_cell.angle_alpha   90.00
_cell.angle_beta   90.00
_cell.angle_gamma   90.00
#
_symmetry.space_group_name_H-M   'P 1'
#
loop_
_entity.id
_entity.type
_entity.pdbx_description
1 polymer ?
#
loop_
_entity_poly.entity_id
_entity_poly.type
_entity_poly.pdbx_seq_one_letter_code
_entity_poly.pdbx_strand_id
1 'polypeptide(L)'
;MDQPIDILKQYWGFDAFRTLQEDIIQSVLDGHDTLALLPTGGGKSICFQVPAMAQPGLCLVVSPLIALMKDQVYQLKQRGISAIALHAGQSKREIDHALDNAVNSDLKFLYCSPERLKTEIFQARIKRVNETRGVSLIAVDEAHCISQWGYDFRPAYLEIEKLRALLPETPVIALTATATPKVRKDIQEKLAFKKPKVFTKSFARANLSYSVRFEEHKERKLLEALNRVGGSSVVYVSTRRHAKEIALMLRSNGISADFYHAGLTHEERSQRQEDWIHNRTRVVVSTNAFGMGIDKANVRLVAHMDLPDNLESYYQEAGRAGRDERKAFALIISNQKDIDDLRKKTEQSLPAMPLIKDVYQMLGNYFQLANGSHPETSFDFDFQEFSKRFDRHPLEVFNAVKALQEYGLIHLTEAFFSPSRLIFLLDQRKMYEFQVSNSGFDPIIKGLLRLYGGELYHQSIQIQETNLAALLGASTDQVRNSLNSLAERDIIDYQKQKDQPQLTFLLPKLPINQLPIDQKALEAKRKLKLAKMEAVVAYVHQRDNCRTQILLSYFGEEDYDSCGVCDNCVEKAKHGDDEKERLRYKDQILETLTQSHELTEDKLVENLV
;
A
#
# COMPACT_ATOMS: atom_id res chain seq x y z
N MET A 1 -1.36 -33.94 -16.87
CA MET A 1 -1.45 -32.53 -16.42
C MET A 1 -2.46 -31.85 -17.31
N ASP A 2 -3.42 -31.17 -16.72
CA ASP A 2 -4.38 -30.40 -17.51
C ASP A 2 -3.65 -29.26 -18.22
N GLN A 3 -4.06 -28.97 -19.46
CA GLN A 3 -3.46 -27.87 -20.20
C GLN A 3 -3.77 -26.52 -19.50
N PRO A 4 -2.83 -25.58 -19.40
CA PRO A 4 -3.06 -24.29 -18.73
C PRO A 4 -4.30 -23.55 -19.22
N ILE A 5 -4.63 -23.65 -20.51
CA ILE A 5 -5.81 -23.03 -21.10
C ILE A 5 -7.11 -23.67 -20.61
N ASP A 6 -7.13 -24.97 -20.38
CA ASP A 6 -8.33 -25.67 -19.87
C ASP A 6 -8.57 -25.30 -18.41
N ILE A 7 -7.52 -25.17 -17.61
CA ILE A 7 -7.58 -24.65 -16.24
C ILE A 7 -8.13 -23.22 -16.23
N LEU A 8 -7.65 -22.35 -17.14
CA LEU A 8 -8.14 -20.98 -17.26
C LEU A 8 -9.64 -20.93 -17.55
N LYS A 9 -10.11 -21.75 -18.51
CA LYS A 9 -11.53 -21.86 -18.86
C LYS A 9 -12.37 -22.38 -17.71
N GLN A 10 -11.92 -23.45 -17.08
CA GLN A 10 -12.66 -24.13 -16.02
C GLN A 10 -12.86 -23.25 -14.77
N TYR A 11 -11.81 -22.59 -14.28
CA TYR A 11 -11.84 -21.88 -13.00
C TYR A 11 -12.08 -20.38 -13.13
N TRP A 12 -11.68 -19.75 -14.25
CA TRP A 12 -11.81 -18.31 -14.45
C TRP A 12 -12.81 -17.91 -15.53
N GLY A 13 -13.24 -18.86 -16.38
CA GLY A 13 -14.21 -18.61 -17.45
C GLY A 13 -13.67 -17.78 -18.61
N PHE A 14 -12.35 -17.72 -18.79
CA PHE A 14 -11.72 -17.02 -19.90
C PHE A 14 -11.31 -17.99 -21.00
N ASP A 15 -11.61 -17.66 -22.26
CA ASP A 15 -11.32 -18.53 -23.42
C ASP A 15 -9.86 -18.42 -23.91
N ALA A 16 -9.15 -17.34 -23.56
CA ALA A 16 -7.79 -17.10 -24.00
C ALA A 16 -6.98 -16.34 -22.95
N PHE A 17 -5.67 -16.56 -22.96
CA PHE A 17 -4.72 -15.77 -22.20
C PHE A 17 -4.56 -14.35 -22.80
N ARG A 18 -4.30 -13.38 -21.93
CA ARG A 18 -3.84 -12.07 -22.39
C ARG A 18 -2.37 -12.15 -22.83
N THR A 19 -1.95 -11.17 -23.63
CA THR A 19 -0.56 -11.05 -24.11
C THR A 19 0.46 -11.30 -22.99
N LEU A 20 1.46 -12.16 -23.24
CA LEU A 20 2.53 -12.61 -22.35
C LEU A 20 2.10 -13.55 -21.20
N GLN A 21 0.81 -13.70 -20.88
CA GLN A 21 0.42 -14.58 -19.78
C GLN A 21 0.79 -16.04 -20.05
N GLU A 22 0.58 -16.52 -21.27
CA GLU A 22 0.91 -17.90 -21.66
C GLU A 22 2.41 -18.15 -21.57
N ASP A 23 3.24 -17.24 -22.10
CA ASP A 23 4.70 -17.34 -22.05
C ASP A 23 5.22 -17.34 -20.59
N ILE A 24 4.63 -16.49 -19.73
CA ILE A 24 4.97 -16.44 -18.30
C ILE A 24 4.61 -17.75 -17.61
N ILE A 25 3.40 -18.25 -17.86
CA ILE A 25 2.91 -19.52 -17.29
C ILE A 25 3.81 -20.67 -17.72
N GLN A 26 4.15 -20.76 -19.02
CA GLN A 26 5.02 -21.79 -19.54
C GLN A 26 6.42 -21.72 -18.92
N SER A 27 6.98 -20.52 -18.77
CA SER A 27 8.28 -20.31 -18.10
C SER A 27 8.29 -20.87 -16.68
N VAL A 28 7.20 -20.65 -15.92
CA VAL A 28 7.05 -21.19 -14.55
C VAL A 28 6.94 -22.72 -14.59
N LEU A 29 6.16 -23.28 -15.52
CA LEU A 29 5.99 -24.74 -15.67
C LEU A 29 7.30 -25.45 -16.09
N ASP A 30 8.15 -24.77 -16.83
CA ASP A 30 9.49 -25.22 -17.21
C ASP A 30 10.51 -25.11 -16.05
N GLY A 31 10.08 -24.63 -14.87
CA GLY A 31 10.92 -24.53 -13.68
C GLY A 31 11.88 -23.32 -13.69
N HIS A 32 11.63 -22.31 -14.51
CA HIS A 32 12.42 -21.09 -14.52
C HIS A 32 11.98 -20.12 -13.41
N ASP A 33 12.95 -19.44 -12.81
CA ASP A 33 12.68 -18.25 -12.00
C ASP A 33 12.23 -17.10 -12.92
N THR A 34 11.03 -16.58 -12.69
CA THR A 34 10.33 -15.70 -13.64
C THR A 34 10.06 -14.33 -13.02
N LEU A 35 10.49 -13.26 -13.68
CA LEU A 35 10.11 -11.90 -13.34
C LEU A 35 9.07 -11.41 -14.36
N ALA A 36 7.85 -11.15 -13.90
CA ALA A 36 6.75 -10.67 -14.73
C ALA A 36 6.42 -9.19 -14.41
N LEU A 37 6.73 -8.31 -15.36
CA LEU A 37 6.38 -6.90 -15.31
C LEU A 37 5.11 -6.67 -16.14
N LEU A 38 3.99 -6.61 -15.46
CA LEU A 38 2.69 -6.43 -16.08
C LEU A 38 2.01 -5.18 -15.48
N PRO A 39 1.44 -4.30 -16.30
CA PRO A 39 0.75 -3.11 -15.81
C PRO A 39 -0.40 -3.46 -14.87
N THR A 40 -0.87 -2.48 -14.11
CA THR A 40 -2.05 -2.64 -13.25
C THR A 40 -3.25 -3.06 -14.10
N GLY A 41 -3.97 -4.11 -13.68
CA GLY A 41 -5.04 -4.71 -14.47
C GLY A 41 -4.56 -5.72 -15.55
N GLY A 42 -3.27 -5.96 -15.68
CA GLY A 42 -2.68 -6.92 -16.63
C GLY A 42 -2.91 -8.41 -16.32
N GLY A 43 -3.65 -8.73 -15.24
CA GLY A 43 -3.96 -10.11 -14.87
C GLY A 43 -2.79 -10.85 -14.22
N LYS A 44 -1.99 -10.18 -13.41
CA LYS A 44 -0.82 -10.74 -12.69
C LYS A 44 -1.13 -12.03 -11.93
N SER A 45 -2.28 -12.09 -11.26
CA SER A 45 -2.65 -13.27 -10.44
C SER A 45 -2.78 -14.55 -11.26
N ILE A 46 -3.29 -14.47 -12.49
CA ILE A 46 -3.41 -15.62 -13.41
C ILE A 46 -2.03 -16.25 -13.69
N CYS A 47 -0.99 -15.42 -13.79
CA CYS A 47 0.37 -15.86 -14.12
C CYS A 47 0.99 -16.81 -13.07
N PHE A 48 0.51 -16.81 -11.84
CA PHE A 48 0.94 -17.78 -10.82
C PHE A 48 -0.16 -18.75 -10.41
N GLN A 49 -1.44 -18.36 -10.50
CA GLN A 49 -2.54 -19.22 -10.09
C GLN A 49 -2.74 -20.38 -11.07
N VAL A 50 -2.70 -20.13 -12.38
CA VAL A 50 -2.85 -21.18 -13.39
C VAL A 50 -1.72 -22.21 -13.33
N PRO A 51 -0.41 -21.84 -13.38
CA PRO A 51 0.65 -22.84 -13.30
C PRO A 51 0.68 -23.57 -11.96
N ALA A 52 0.29 -22.93 -10.87
CA ALA A 52 0.14 -23.61 -9.59
C ALA A 52 -0.97 -24.67 -9.65
N MET A 53 -2.11 -24.41 -10.30
CA MET A 53 -3.19 -25.39 -10.48
C MET A 53 -2.78 -26.56 -11.39
N ALA A 54 -1.92 -26.31 -12.36
CA ALA A 54 -1.42 -27.35 -13.29
C ALA A 54 -0.42 -28.32 -12.64
N GLN A 55 0.17 -27.99 -11.52
CA GLN A 55 1.19 -28.80 -10.84
C GLN A 55 0.67 -29.35 -9.51
N PRO A 56 1.11 -30.52 -9.02
CA PRO A 56 0.82 -30.97 -7.66
C PRO A 56 1.56 -30.09 -6.63
N GLY A 57 1.12 -30.14 -5.36
CA GLY A 57 1.76 -29.43 -4.26
C GLY A 57 1.17 -28.05 -3.96
N LEU A 58 1.79 -27.38 -3.00
CA LEU A 58 1.36 -26.08 -2.47
C LEU A 58 1.99 -24.93 -3.26
N CYS A 59 1.20 -23.91 -3.59
CA CYS A 59 1.71 -22.60 -4.00
C CYS A 59 1.78 -21.68 -2.79
N LEU A 60 2.98 -21.20 -2.48
CA LEU A 60 3.21 -20.23 -1.42
C LEU A 60 3.23 -18.83 -2.03
N VAL A 61 2.30 -17.96 -1.60
CA VAL A 61 2.17 -16.59 -2.11
C VAL A 61 2.58 -15.59 -1.03
N VAL A 62 3.62 -14.83 -1.28
CA VAL A 62 4.06 -13.73 -0.41
C VAL A 62 3.49 -12.42 -0.94
N SER A 63 2.66 -11.75 -0.12
CA SER A 63 2.02 -10.48 -0.49
C SER A 63 2.07 -9.49 0.69
N PRO A 64 2.27 -8.17 0.43
CA PRO A 64 2.45 -7.18 1.49
C PRO A 64 1.15 -6.68 2.11
N LEU A 65 0.01 -7.05 1.55
CA LEU A 65 -1.28 -6.44 1.86
C LEU A 65 -2.31 -7.46 2.32
N ILE A 66 -2.71 -7.35 3.57
CA ILE A 66 -3.72 -8.22 4.19
C ILE A 66 -5.05 -8.17 3.43
N ALA A 67 -5.51 -6.98 3.03
CA ALA A 67 -6.75 -6.82 2.29
C ALA A 67 -6.73 -7.55 0.95
N LEU A 68 -5.63 -7.43 0.20
CA LEU A 68 -5.45 -8.12 -1.07
C LEU A 68 -5.40 -9.63 -0.89
N MET A 69 -4.67 -10.13 0.12
CA MET A 69 -4.62 -11.56 0.43
C MET A 69 -6.01 -12.12 0.73
N LYS A 70 -6.80 -11.41 1.55
CA LYS A 70 -8.17 -11.81 1.90
C LYS A 70 -9.08 -11.86 0.67
N ASP A 71 -9.01 -10.85 -0.19
CA ASP A 71 -9.79 -10.80 -1.43
C ASP A 71 -9.39 -11.93 -2.40
N GLN A 72 -8.11 -12.16 -2.62
CA GLN A 72 -7.60 -13.26 -3.44
C GLN A 72 -8.06 -14.63 -2.92
N VAL A 73 -7.93 -14.87 -1.61
CA VAL A 73 -8.38 -16.10 -0.97
C VAL A 73 -9.90 -16.28 -1.10
N TYR A 74 -10.66 -15.21 -0.90
CA TYR A 74 -12.12 -15.24 -1.08
C TYR A 74 -12.50 -15.62 -2.51
N GLN A 75 -11.88 -14.99 -3.51
CA GLN A 75 -12.14 -15.27 -4.93
C GLN A 75 -11.75 -16.70 -5.32
N LEU A 76 -10.64 -17.24 -4.81
CA LEU A 76 -10.24 -18.64 -5.05
C LEU A 76 -11.25 -19.62 -4.43
N LYS A 77 -11.70 -19.37 -3.20
CA LYS A 77 -12.72 -20.19 -2.54
C LYS A 77 -14.06 -20.20 -3.30
N GLN A 78 -14.48 -19.06 -3.85
CA GLN A 78 -15.69 -18.97 -4.69
C GLN A 78 -15.58 -19.83 -5.97
N ARG A 79 -14.37 -20.11 -6.43
CA ARG A 79 -14.08 -21.00 -7.56
C ARG A 79 -13.85 -22.46 -7.16
N GLY A 80 -14.08 -22.81 -5.88
CA GLY A 80 -13.85 -24.16 -5.36
C GLY A 80 -12.37 -24.49 -5.13
N ILE A 81 -11.48 -23.50 -5.16
CA ILE A 81 -10.04 -23.70 -4.96
C ILE A 81 -9.69 -23.48 -3.48
N SER A 82 -9.00 -24.46 -2.88
CA SER A 82 -8.60 -24.40 -1.49
C SER A 82 -7.47 -23.38 -1.28
N ALA A 83 -7.74 -22.34 -0.48
CA ALA A 83 -6.81 -21.26 -0.20
C ALA A 83 -6.96 -20.72 1.23
N ILE A 84 -5.85 -20.35 1.87
CA ILE A 84 -5.80 -19.76 3.22
C ILE A 84 -4.85 -18.56 3.20
N ALA A 85 -5.14 -17.55 4.05
CA ALA A 85 -4.24 -16.41 4.29
C ALA A 85 -3.74 -16.39 5.73
N LEU A 86 -2.41 -16.21 5.89
CA LEU A 86 -1.71 -15.99 7.16
C LEU A 86 -1.27 -14.53 7.24
N HIS A 87 -1.80 -13.79 8.20
CA HIS A 87 -1.51 -12.36 8.33
C HIS A 87 -1.40 -11.90 9.79
N ALA A 88 -0.97 -10.67 10.01
CA ALA A 88 -1.00 -10.04 11.31
C ALA A 88 -2.44 -9.89 11.82
N GLY A 89 -2.62 -9.99 13.14
CA GLY A 89 -3.94 -9.90 13.78
C GLY A 89 -4.66 -11.23 13.98
N GLN A 90 -4.15 -12.34 13.43
CA GLN A 90 -4.64 -13.68 13.76
C GLN A 90 -4.07 -14.17 15.07
N SER A 91 -4.89 -14.92 15.84
CA SER A 91 -4.47 -15.58 17.06
C SER A 91 -3.47 -16.70 16.77
N LYS A 92 -2.68 -17.07 17.76
CA LYS A 92 -1.72 -18.19 17.66
C LYS A 92 -2.42 -19.49 17.22
N ARG A 93 -3.61 -19.75 17.76
CA ARG A 93 -4.41 -20.95 17.42
C ARG A 93 -4.88 -20.94 15.95
N GLU A 94 -5.31 -19.80 15.41
CA GLU A 94 -5.69 -19.68 14.00
C GLU A 94 -4.50 -19.90 13.08
N ILE A 95 -3.33 -19.40 13.46
CA ILE A 95 -2.08 -19.59 12.71
C ILE A 95 -1.67 -21.05 12.71
N ASP A 96 -1.66 -21.71 13.89
CA ASP A 96 -1.31 -23.13 14.04
C ASP A 96 -2.27 -24.00 13.20
N HIS A 97 -3.58 -23.75 13.29
CA HIS A 97 -4.59 -24.47 12.51
C HIS A 97 -4.42 -24.27 10.99
N ALA A 98 -4.11 -23.06 10.55
CA ALA A 98 -3.87 -22.79 9.13
C ALA A 98 -2.60 -23.48 8.61
N LEU A 99 -1.54 -23.51 9.43
CA LEU A 99 -0.29 -24.23 9.10
C LEU A 99 -0.46 -25.75 9.15
N ASP A 100 -1.25 -26.28 10.08
CA ASP A 100 -1.61 -27.69 10.13
C ASP A 100 -2.42 -28.12 8.90
N ASN A 101 -3.36 -27.28 8.46
CA ASN A 101 -4.09 -27.50 7.22
C ASN A 101 -3.15 -27.49 6.00
N ALA A 102 -2.13 -26.62 5.98
CA ALA A 102 -1.15 -26.60 4.91
C ALA A 102 -0.34 -27.92 4.84
N VAL A 103 -0.10 -28.59 5.97
CA VAL A 103 0.60 -29.89 6.01
C VAL A 103 -0.32 -31.07 5.68
N ASN A 104 -1.55 -31.09 6.25
CA ASN A 104 -2.39 -32.27 6.34
C ASN A 104 -3.60 -32.27 5.40
N SER A 105 -3.86 -31.20 4.64
CA SER A 105 -4.98 -31.12 3.70
C SER A 105 -4.52 -30.78 2.27
N ASP A 106 -5.43 -30.88 1.31
CA ASP A 106 -5.16 -30.53 -0.09
C ASP A 106 -5.21 -29.00 -0.34
N LEU A 107 -4.62 -28.23 0.58
CA LEU A 107 -4.51 -26.78 0.44
C LEU A 107 -3.67 -26.43 -0.79
N LYS A 108 -4.25 -25.68 -1.73
CA LYS A 108 -3.57 -25.31 -2.98
C LYS A 108 -2.79 -24.01 -2.88
N PHE A 109 -3.33 -23.01 -2.18
CA PHE A 109 -2.69 -21.71 -2.02
C PHE A 109 -2.56 -21.34 -0.55
N LEU A 110 -1.34 -21.01 -0.12
CA LEU A 110 -1.07 -20.40 1.17
C LEU A 110 -0.55 -18.98 0.94
N TYR A 111 -1.36 -17.98 1.21
CA TYR A 111 -0.96 -16.59 1.22
C TYR A 111 -0.36 -16.24 2.56
N CYS A 112 0.75 -15.52 2.58
CA CYS A 112 1.37 -15.05 3.82
C CYS A 112 1.96 -13.65 3.69
N SER A 113 1.94 -12.91 4.79
CA SER A 113 2.67 -11.66 4.87
C SER A 113 4.18 -11.94 5.04
N PRO A 114 5.06 -11.08 4.52
CA PRO A 114 6.51 -11.31 4.54
C PRO A 114 7.08 -11.42 5.97
N GLU A 115 6.44 -10.78 6.97
CA GLU A 115 6.83 -10.85 8.38
C GLU A 115 6.70 -12.27 8.96
N ARG A 116 5.83 -13.11 8.38
CA ARG A 116 5.63 -14.50 8.82
C ARG A 116 6.80 -15.41 8.45
N LEU A 117 7.51 -15.10 7.37
CA LEU A 117 8.60 -15.93 6.84
C LEU A 117 9.73 -16.16 7.85
N LYS A 118 9.96 -15.21 8.76
CA LYS A 118 11.03 -15.30 9.76
C LYS A 118 10.67 -16.16 10.98
N THR A 119 9.40 -16.54 11.16
CA THR A 119 8.98 -17.29 12.36
C THR A 119 9.37 -18.76 12.25
N GLU A 120 9.97 -19.32 13.30
CA GLU A 120 10.44 -20.71 13.33
C GLU A 120 9.32 -21.72 13.04
N ILE A 121 8.13 -21.45 13.59
CA ILE A 121 6.96 -22.32 13.36
C ILE A 121 6.57 -22.37 11.88
N PHE A 122 6.60 -21.23 11.19
CA PHE A 122 6.31 -21.15 9.76
C PHE A 122 7.35 -21.95 8.97
N GLN A 123 8.65 -21.71 9.21
CA GLN A 123 9.75 -22.39 8.52
C GLN A 123 9.70 -23.91 8.71
N ALA A 124 9.49 -24.38 9.94
CA ALA A 124 9.36 -25.80 10.26
C ALA A 124 8.17 -26.44 9.53
N ARG A 125 7.02 -25.78 9.52
CA ARG A 125 5.82 -26.30 8.83
C ARG A 125 5.97 -26.32 7.29
N ILE A 126 6.54 -25.27 6.69
CA ILE A 126 6.79 -25.22 5.25
C ILE A 126 7.79 -26.30 4.81
N LYS A 127 8.85 -26.51 5.61
CA LYS A 127 9.77 -27.63 5.37
C LYS A 127 9.03 -28.97 5.35
N ARG A 128 8.15 -29.22 6.32
CA ARG A 128 7.34 -30.43 6.39
C ARG A 128 6.37 -30.55 5.20
N VAL A 129 5.72 -29.46 4.77
CA VAL A 129 4.89 -29.44 3.55
C VAL A 129 5.72 -29.87 2.36
N ASN A 130 6.94 -29.34 2.22
CA ASN A 130 7.82 -29.69 1.10
C ASN A 130 8.23 -31.16 1.11
N GLU A 131 8.49 -31.75 2.28
CA GLU A 131 8.83 -33.16 2.44
C GLU A 131 7.66 -34.12 2.18
N THR A 132 6.42 -33.69 2.43
CA THR A 132 5.22 -34.58 2.34
C THR A 132 4.52 -34.48 1.00
N ARG A 133 4.24 -33.27 0.51
CA ARG A 133 3.41 -33.01 -0.68
C ARG A 133 4.05 -32.07 -1.71
N GLY A 134 5.17 -31.46 -1.35
CA GLY A 134 5.91 -30.51 -2.17
C GLY A 134 5.35 -29.09 -2.13
N VAL A 135 6.26 -28.12 -2.32
CA VAL A 135 5.92 -26.72 -2.63
C VAL A 135 6.21 -26.51 -4.11
N SER A 136 5.16 -26.35 -4.91
CA SER A 136 5.28 -26.30 -6.39
C SER A 136 5.76 -24.94 -6.89
N LEU A 137 5.46 -23.86 -6.18
CA LEU A 137 5.74 -22.49 -6.62
C LEU A 137 5.83 -21.53 -5.44
N ILE A 138 6.78 -20.61 -5.49
CA ILE A 138 6.81 -19.40 -4.63
C ILE A 138 6.41 -18.21 -5.50
N ALA A 139 5.27 -17.61 -5.23
CA ALA A 139 4.81 -16.39 -5.89
C ALA A 139 5.08 -15.17 -5.00
N VAL A 140 5.82 -14.19 -5.51
CA VAL A 140 6.16 -12.95 -4.82
C VAL A 140 5.38 -11.81 -5.47
N ASP A 141 4.28 -11.42 -4.85
CA ASP A 141 3.46 -10.31 -5.30
C ASP A 141 4.06 -8.98 -4.84
N GLU A 142 3.85 -7.92 -5.62
CA GLU A 142 4.46 -6.60 -5.43
C GLU A 142 5.98 -6.67 -5.15
N ALA A 143 6.68 -7.46 -5.98
CA ALA A 143 8.09 -7.80 -5.79
C ALA A 143 9.03 -6.58 -5.72
N HIS A 144 8.60 -5.40 -6.19
CA HIS A 144 9.35 -4.15 -6.03
C HIS A 144 9.59 -3.78 -4.55
N CYS A 145 8.79 -4.33 -3.61
CA CYS A 145 8.98 -4.14 -2.17
C CYS A 145 10.29 -4.73 -1.62
N ILE A 146 10.95 -5.64 -2.34
CA ILE A 146 12.25 -6.21 -1.93
C ILE A 146 13.41 -5.24 -2.15
N SER A 147 13.23 -4.26 -3.04
CA SER A 147 14.27 -3.36 -3.48
C SER A 147 14.29 -2.05 -2.67
N GLN A 148 15.45 -1.69 -2.13
CA GLN A 148 15.66 -0.38 -1.51
C GLN A 148 15.54 0.77 -2.52
N TRP A 149 15.65 0.49 -3.80
CA TRP A 149 15.46 1.43 -4.90
C TRP A 149 14.01 1.54 -5.35
N GLY A 150 13.14 0.64 -4.87
CA GLY A 150 11.69 0.70 -5.05
C GLY A 150 11.07 1.92 -4.34
N TYR A 151 9.80 2.13 -4.56
CA TYR A 151 9.07 3.23 -3.90
C TYR A 151 8.43 2.81 -2.58
N ASP A 152 8.23 1.51 -2.35
CA ASP A 152 7.64 0.91 -1.13
C ASP A 152 8.54 -0.23 -0.61
N PHE A 153 9.77 0.12 -0.22
CA PHE A 153 10.69 -0.88 0.32
C PHE A 153 10.21 -1.42 1.67
N ARG A 154 10.18 -2.74 1.78
CA ARG A 154 9.80 -3.47 2.99
C ARG A 154 10.89 -4.46 3.39
N PRO A 155 11.64 -4.19 4.47
CA PRO A 155 12.74 -5.06 4.91
C PRO A 155 12.35 -6.53 5.09
N ALA A 156 11.10 -6.80 5.49
CA ALA A 156 10.61 -8.17 5.66
C ALA A 156 10.62 -9.00 4.36
N TYR A 157 10.63 -8.36 3.18
CA TYR A 157 10.78 -9.07 1.89
C TYR A 157 12.16 -9.73 1.72
N LEU A 158 13.17 -9.25 2.42
CA LEU A 158 14.51 -9.87 2.41
C LEU A 158 14.50 -11.26 3.01
N GLU A 159 13.52 -11.59 3.86
CA GLU A 159 13.35 -12.93 4.42
C GLU A 159 12.99 -13.99 3.37
N ILE A 160 12.55 -13.59 2.17
CA ILE A 160 12.26 -14.51 1.06
C ILE A 160 13.53 -15.24 0.61
N GLU A 161 14.71 -14.63 0.71
CA GLU A 161 15.99 -15.28 0.43
C GLU A 161 16.20 -16.51 1.34
N LYS A 162 15.88 -16.40 2.64
CA LYS A 162 15.97 -17.52 3.59
C LYS A 162 14.95 -18.61 3.27
N LEU A 163 13.74 -18.24 2.88
CA LEU A 163 12.74 -19.20 2.42
C LEU A 163 13.22 -19.96 1.18
N ARG A 164 13.86 -19.28 0.24
CA ARG A 164 14.43 -19.90 -0.94
C ARG A 164 15.55 -20.88 -0.60
N ALA A 165 16.35 -20.61 0.44
CA ALA A 165 17.35 -21.55 0.91
C ALA A 165 16.73 -22.83 1.50
N LEU A 166 15.53 -22.76 2.08
CA LEU A 166 14.76 -23.93 2.54
C LEU A 166 14.12 -24.71 1.38
N LEU A 167 13.84 -24.06 0.24
CA LEU A 167 13.13 -24.60 -0.93
C LEU A 167 13.96 -24.41 -2.21
N PRO A 168 15.16 -25.00 -2.30
CA PRO A 168 16.13 -24.66 -3.35
C PRO A 168 15.70 -25.04 -4.76
N GLU A 169 14.83 -26.03 -4.91
CA GLU A 169 14.36 -26.52 -6.21
C GLU A 169 13.00 -25.93 -6.64
N THR A 170 12.34 -25.19 -5.75
CA THR A 170 11.05 -24.57 -6.05
C THR A 170 11.25 -23.32 -6.90
N PRO A 171 10.62 -23.20 -8.08
CA PRO A 171 10.71 -22.00 -8.90
C PRO A 171 10.05 -20.81 -8.21
N VAL A 172 10.54 -19.62 -8.55
CA VAL A 172 9.99 -18.35 -8.04
C VAL A 172 9.41 -17.55 -9.19
N ILE A 173 8.18 -17.08 -9.02
CA ILE A 173 7.62 -16.03 -9.87
C ILE A 173 7.52 -14.73 -9.07
N ALA A 174 8.15 -13.68 -9.55
CA ALA A 174 8.07 -12.33 -9.00
C ALA A 174 7.20 -11.45 -9.91
N LEU A 175 6.21 -10.79 -9.33
CA LEU A 175 5.23 -9.98 -10.06
C LEU A 175 5.23 -8.55 -9.55
N THR A 176 5.26 -7.60 -10.47
CA THR A 176 5.09 -6.18 -10.13
C THR A 176 4.52 -5.40 -11.32
N ALA A 177 3.86 -4.27 -11.03
CA ALA A 177 3.40 -3.35 -12.06
C ALA A 177 4.41 -2.22 -12.33
N THR A 178 5.35 -1.98 -11.43
CA THR A 178 6.22 -0.80 -11.44
C THR A 178 7.63 -1.20 -11.04
N ALA A 179 8.55 -1.28 -12.00
CA ALA A 179 9.95 -1.53 -11.70
C ALA A 179 10.85 -0.86 -12.74
N THR A 180 11.67 0.08 -12.30
CA THR A 180 12.75 0.66 -13.11
C THR A 180 13.83 -0.40 -13.41
N PRO A 181 14.70 -0.23 -14.41
CA PRO A 181 15.75 -1.19 -14.73
C PRO A 181 16.61 -1.59 -13.52
N LYS A 182 16.91 -0.62 -12.63
CA LYS A 182 17.66 -0.87 -11.39
C LYS A 182 16.89 -1.76 -10.42
N VAL A 183 15.58 -1.53 -10.25
CA VAL A 183 14.71 -2.35 -9.39
C VAL A 183 14.56 -3.77 -9.96
N ARG A 184 14.46 -3.93 -11.28
CA ARG A 184 14.39 -5.25 -11.94
C ARG A 184 15.63 -6.11 -11.63
N LYS A 185 16.81 -5.51 -11.70
CA LYS A 185 18.07 -6.19 -11.37
C LYS A 185 18.12 -6.57 -9.89
N ASP A 186 17.77 -5.63 -9.01
CA ASP A 186 17.77 -5.85 -7.56
C ASP A 186 16.79 -6.96 -7.12
N ILE A 187 15.59 -7.03 -7.74
CA ILE A 187 14.63 -8.12 -7.51
C ILE A 187 15.27 -9.49 -7.81
N GLN A 188 15.91 -9.63 -8.97
CA GLN A 188 16.52 -10.90 -9.38
C GLN A 188 17.67 -11.31 -8.44
N GLU A 189 18.52 -10.35 -8.05
CA GLU A 189 19.61 -10.57 -7.12
C GLU A 189 19.12 -10.95 -5.72
N LYS A 190 18.16 -10.20 -5.15
CA LYS A 190 17.63 -10.43 -3.79
C LYS A 190 16.77 -11.68 -3.68
N LEU A 191 16.11 -12.09 -4.75
CA LEU A 191 15.38 -13.36 -4.82
C LEU A 191 16.28 -14.54 -5.23
N ALA A 192 17.58 -14.33 -5.41
CA ALA A 192 18.55 -15.36 -5.80
C ALA A 192 18.08 -16.18 -7.01
N PHE A 193 17.67 -15.53 -8.09
CA PHE A 193 17.19 -16.20 -9.30
C PHE A 193 18.28 -17.05 -9.92
N LYS A 194 17.99 -18.34 -10.18
CA LYS A 194 18.95 -19.31 -10.72
C LYS A 194 18.99 -19.32 -12.25
N LYS A 195 17.83 -19.31 -12.90
CA LYS A 195 17.65 -19.31 -14.36
C LYS A 195 16.62 -18.25 -14.74
N PRO A 196 16.99 -16.96 -14.65
CA PRO A 196 16.04 -15.88 -14.77
C PRO A 196 15.42 -15.78 -16.16
N LYS A 197 14.10 -15.69 -16.23
CA LYS A 197 13.34 -15.24 -17.40
C LYS A 197 12.62 -13.93 -17.01
N VAL A 198 12.70 -12.94 -17.87
CA VAL A 198 12.10 -11.63 -17.63
C VAL A 198 11.11 -11.33 -18.74
N PHE A 199 9.87 -11.11 -18.36
CA PHE A 199 8.80 -10.73 -19.26
C PHE A 199 8.34 -9.33 -18.93
N THR A 200 8.37 -8.45 -19.89
CA THR A 200 7.96 -7.06 -19.72
C THR A 200 6.89 -6.72 -20.75
N LYS A 201 5.69 -6.44 -20.27
CA LYS A 201 4.65 -5.83 -21.11
C LYS A 201 4.87 -4.32 -21.05
N SER A 202 4.74 -3.66 -22.20
CA SER A 202 4.84 -2.20 -22.25
C SER A 202 3.94 -1.55 -21.20
N PHE A 203 4.46 -0.52 -20.54
CA PHE A 203 3.71 0.31 -19.60
C PHE A 203 2.73 1.26 -20.31
N ALA A 204 2.74 1.32 -21.64
CA ALA A 204 1.82 2.13 -22.43
C ALA A 204 0.37 1.67 -22.26
N ARG A 205 -0.52 2.62 -22.11
CA ARG A 205 -1.97 2.43 -22.01
C ARG A 205 -2.66 3.29 -23.05
N ALA A 206 -2.95 2.73 -24.23
CA ALA A 206 -3.55 3.46 -25.35
C ALA A 206 -4.92 4.08 -25.02
N ASN A 207 -5.66 3.47 -24.10
CA ASN A 207 -6.96 3.93 -23.66
C ASN A 207 -6.92 4.97 -22.51
N LEU A 208 -5.73 5.28 -21.95
CA LEU A 208 -5.58 6.17 -20.80
C LEU A 208 -4.92 7.50 -21.22
N SER A 209 -5.69 8.58 -21.15
CA SER A 209 -5.23 9.93 -21.43
C SER A 209 -4.67 10.58 -20.17
N TYR A 210 -3.39 10.88 -20.16
CA TYR A 210 -2.74 11.64 -19.09
C TYR A 210 -2.86 13.14 -19.35
N SER A 211 -3.19 13.91 -18.33
CA SER A 211 -3.33 15.36 -18.41
C SER A 211 -2.83 16.03 -17.15
N VAL A 212 -2.20 17.18 -17.29
CA VAL A 212 -1.82 18.07 -16.19
C VAL A 212 -2.45 19.44 -16.41
N ARG A 213 -3.05 19.99 -15.37
CA ARG A 213 -3.61 21.34 -15.38
C ARG A 213 -3.00 22.14 -14.23
N PHE A 214 -2.45 23.27 -14.58
CA PHE A 214 -1.90 24.21 -13.62
C PHE A 214 -2.96 25.27 -13.33
N GLU A 215 -3.57 25.25 -12.14
CA GLU A 215 -4.78 26.00 -11.81
C GLU A 215 -4.77 26.46 -10.34
N GLU A 216 -5.06 27.71 -10.11
CA GLU A 216 -5.21 28.24 -8.75
C GLU A 216 -6.51 27.76 -8.08
N HIS A 217 -7.61 27.66 -8.85
CA HIS A 217 -8.91 27.20 -8.38
C HIS A 217 -9.12 25.72 -8.68
N LYS A 218 -8.36 24.85 -7.99
CA LYS A 218 -8.31 23.40 -8.25
C LYS A 218 -9.67 22.72 -8.07
N GLU A 219 -10.46 23.10 -7.06
CA GLU A 219 -11.79 22.54 -6.81
C GLU A 219 -12.75 22.78 -7.95
N ARG A 220 -12.75 23.97 -8.52
CA ARG A 220 -13.57 24.30 -9.70
C ARG A 220 -13.15 23.41 -10.88
N LYS A 221 -11.85 23.24 -11.10
CA LYS A 221 -11.34 22.40 -12.18
C LYS A 221 -11.69 20.93 -11.99
N LEU A 222 -11.67 20.43 -10.75
CA LEU A 222 -12.12 19.07 -10.43
C LEU A 222 -13.60 18.90 -10.75
N LEU A 223 -14.47 19.84 -10.38
CA LEU A 223 -15.91 19.83 -10.69
C LEU A 223 -16.16 19.81 -12.21
N GLU A 224 -15.46 20.67 -12.97
CA GLU A 224 -15.53 20.67 -14.43
C GLU A 224 -15.13 19.30 -15.02
N ALA A 225 -14.05 18.71 -14.54
CA ALA A 225 -13.58 17.40 -15.01
C ALA A 225 -14.58 16.29 -14.69
N LEU A 226 -15.10 16.23 -13.47
CA LEU A 226 -16.10 15.24 -13.04
C LEU A 226 -17.43 15.38 -13.80
N ASN A 227 -17.85 16.59 -14.13
CA ASN A 227 -19.07 16.82 -14.89
C ASN A 227 -18.92 16.43 -16.37
N ARG A 228 -17.72 16.60 -16.95
CA ARG A 228 -17.43 16.19 -18.34
C ARG A 228 -17.21 14.69 -18.48
N VAL A 229 -16.56 14.07 -17.47
CA VAL A 229 -16.24 12.66 -17.48
C VAL A 229 -17.24 11.93 -16.60
N GLY A 230 -18.21 11.28 -17.22
CA GLY A 230 -19.17 10.43 -16.50
C GLY A 230 -18.53 9.17 -15.89
N GLY A 231 -19.30 8.43 -15.08
CA GLY A 231 -18.89 7.16 -14.50
C GLY A 231 -18.10 7.27 -13.19
N SER A 232 -17.61 6.14 -12.72
CA SER A 232 -16.88 6.05 -11.44
C SER A 232 -15.54 6.75 -11.50
N SER A 233 -15.19 7.43 -10.41
CA SER A 233 -13.95 8.21 -10.32
C SER A 233 -13.25 8.03 -8.97
N VAL A 234 -11.93 8.23 -8.96
CA VAL A 234 -11.11 8.32 -7.76
C VAL A 234 -10.39 9.65 -7.73
N VAL A 235 -10.39 10.31 -6.58
CA VAL A 235 -9.67 11.57 -6.36
C VAL A 235 -8.64 11.36 -5.26
N TYR A 236 -7.36 11.56 -5.58
CA TYR A 236 -6.26 11.42 -4.63
C TYR A 236 -5.89 12.75 -4.00
N VAL A 237 -5.70 12.71 -2.68
CA VAL A 237 -5.25 13.82 -1.84
C VAL A 237 -4.21 13.33 -0.82
N SER A 238 -3.41 14.22 -0.28
CA SER A 238 -2.32 13.85 0.63
C SER A 238 -2.74 13.65 2.08
N THR A 239 -3.85 14.27 2.54
CA THR A 239 -4.26 14.25 3.95
C THR A 239 -5.68 13.73 4.16
N ARG A 240 -5.91 13.11 5.35
CA ARG A 240 -7.24 12.64 5.77
C ARG A 240 -8.27 13.77 5.84
N ARG A 241 -7.84 14.93 6.32
CA ARG A 241 -8.68 16.13 6.40
C ARG A 241 -9.11 16.59 5.00
N HIS A 242 -8.17 16.72 4.08
CA HIS A 242 -8.44 17.15 2.70
C HIS A 242 -9.36 16.15 1.97
N ALA A 243 -9.21 14.83 2.23
CA ALA A 243 -10.11 13.82 1.68
C ALA A 243 -11.58 14.07 2.08
N LYS A 244 -11.81 14.38 3.35
CA LYS A 244 -13.14 14.70 3.87
C LYS A 244 -13.68 16.02 3.31
N GLU A 245 -12.86 17.06 3.26
CA GLU A 245 -13.23 18.40 2.76
C GLU A 245 -13.67 18.34 1.29
N ILE A 246 -12.87 17.69 0.42
CA ILE A 246 -13.21 17.53 -1.00
C ILE A 246 -14.47 16.65 -1.17
N ALA A 247 -14.62 15.56 -0.43
CA ALA A 247 -15.83 14.72 -0.53
C ALA A 247 -17.10 15.51 -0.15
N LEU A 248 -17.05 16.33 0.89
CA LEU A 248 -18.15 17.20 1.30
C LEU A 248 -18.45 18.27 0.25
N MET A 249 -17.41 18.91 -0.31
CA MET A 249 -17.54 19.88 -1.39
C MET A 249 -18.21 19.25 -2.63
N LEU A 250 -17.82 18.03 -3.02
CA LEU A 250 -18.44 17.33 -4.14
C LEU A 250 -19.92 17.03 -3.87
N ARG A 251 -20.27 16.59 -2.64
CA ARG A 251 -21.66 16.35 -2.24
C ARG A 251 -22.52 17.62 -2.30
N SER A 252 -21.99 18.76 -1.82
CA SER A 252 -22.69 20.05 -1.88
C SER A 252 -22.93 20.54 -3.31
N ASN A 253 -22.16 20.05 -4.29
CA ASN A 253 -22.33 20.29 -5.72
C ASN A 253 -23.11 19.17 -6.46
N GLY A 254 -23.84 18.32 -5.72
CA GLY A 254 -24.72 17.30 -6.30
C GLY A 254 -23.98 16.05 -6.83
N ILE A 255 -22.69 15.89 -6.55
CA ILE A 255 -21.90 14.71 -6.96
C ILE A 255 -21.87 13.69 -5.80
N SER A 256 -22.38 12.45 -6.05
CA SER A 256 -22.28 11.36 -5.08
C SER A 256 -20.80 11.03 -4.82
N ALA A 257 -20.30 11.38 -3.65
CA ALA A 257 -18.91 11.21 -3.26
C ALA A 257 -18.78 10.71 -1.82
N ASP A 258 -17.74 9.95 -1.52
CA ASP A 258 -17.35 9.60 -0.15
C ASP A 258 -15.83 9.70 0.01
N PHE A 259 -15.35 9.71 1.26
CA PHE A 259 -13.93 9.77 1.56
C PHE A 259 -13.42 8.44 2.11
N TYR A 260 -12.13 8.13 1.86
CA TYR A 260 -11.49 6.90 2.30
C TYR A 260 -10.07 7.18 2.79
N HIS A 261 -9.72 6.69 3.98
CA HIS A 261 -8.35 6.81 4.52
C HIS A 261 -8.09 5.77 5.61
N ALA A 262 -6.83 5.54 5.94
CA ALA A 262 -6.42 4.54 6.93
C ALA A 262 -6.93 4.79 8.37
N GLY A 263 -7.39 6.00 8.68
CA GLY A 263 -7.97 6.32 9.99
C GLY A 263 -9.43 5.95 10.17
N LEU A 264 -10.09 5.38 9.14
CA LEU A 264 -11.43 4.80 9.26
C LEU A 264 -11.35 3.41 9.88
N THR A 265 -12.43 2.97 10.55
CA THR A 265 -12.55 1.58 11.02
C THR A 265 -12.54 0.59 9.86
N HIS A 266 -12.34 -0.68 10.16
CA HIS A 266 -12.38 -1.72 9.11
C HIS A 266 -13.76 -1.79 8.45
N GLU A 267 -14.81 -1.70 9.24
CA GLU A 267 -16.20 -1.75 8.81
C GLU A 267 -16.53 -0.56 7.88
N GLU A 268 -16.16 0.65 8.29
CA GLU A 268 -16.37 1.86 7.48
C GLU A 268 -15.62 1.76 6.14
N ARG A 269 -14.38 1.27 6.16
CA ARG A 269 -13.59 1.08 4.93
C ARG A 269 -14.24 0.08 3.99
N SER A 270 -14.66 -1.07 4.51
CA SER A 270 -15.33 -2.10 3.72
C SER A 270 -16.63 -1.57 3.12
N GLN A 271 -17.47 -0.92 3.92
CA GLN A 271 -18.75 -0.37 3.46
C GLN A 271 -18.57 0.66 2.34
N ARG A 272 -17.67 1.64 2.51
CA ARG A 272 -17.43 2.68 1.50
C ARG A 272 -16.82 2.11 0.22
N GLN A 273 -15.96 1.12 0.34
CA GLN A 273 -15.39 0.41 -0.81
C GLN A 273 -16.48 -0.35 -1.57
N GLU A 274 -17.35 -1.09 -0.89
CA GLU A 274 -18.47 -1.81 -1.50
C GLU A 274 -19.47 -0.87 -2.16
N ASP A 275 -19.79 0.26 -1.52
CA ASP A 275 -20.69 1.27 -2.10
C ASP A 275 -20.14 1.83 -3.40
N TRP A 276 -18.82 2.05 -3.47
CA TRP A 276 -18.19 2.51 -4.69
C TRP A 276 -18.07 1.39 -5.75
N ILE A 277 -17.72 0.16 -5.37
CA ILE A 277 -17.65 -0.99 -6.29
C ILE A 277 -19.01 -1.20 -6.96
N HIS A 278 -20.10 -1.14 -6.21
CA HIS A 278 -21.47 -1.33 -6.70
C HIS A 278 -22.12 -0.05 -7.30
N ASN A 279 -21.35 1.01 -7.53
CA ASN A 279 -21.80 2.30 -8.09
C ASN A 279 -22.85 3.04 -7.23
N ARG A 280 -23.01 2.72 -5.95
CA ARG A 280 -23.83 3.50 -5.01
C ARG A 280 -23.17 4.85 -4.70
N THR A 281 -21.85 4.87 -4.65
CA THR A 281 -21.02 6.07 -4.60
C THR A 281 -20.29 6.23 -5.95
N ARG A 282 -20.38 7.40 -6.58
CA ARG A 282 -19.72 7.68 -7.86
C ARG A 282 -18.23 8.00 -7.68
N VAL A 283 -17.89 8.84 -6.71
CA VAL A 283 -16.53 9.36 -6.50
C VAL A 283 -16.01 8.95 -5.13
N VAL A 284 -14.82 8.36 -5.07
CA VAL A 284 -14.09 8.18 -3.80
C VAL A 284 -12.94 9.19 -3.77
N VAL A 285 -12.92 10.02 -2.71
CA VAL A 285 -11.81 10.91 -2.41
C VAL A 285 -10.92 10.25 -1.37
N SER A 286 -9.67 9.98 -1.68
CA SER A 286 -8.83 9.18 -0.81
C SER A 286 -7.39 9.67 -0.72
N THR A 287 -6.76 9.29 0.40
CA THR A 287 -5.30 9.22 0.47
C THR A 287 -4.80 7.96 -0.27
N ASN A 288 -3.48 7.73 -0.29
CA ASN A 288 -2.88 6.50 -0.83
C ASN A 288 -3.41 5.19 -0.18
N ALA A 289 -4.21 5.29 0.91
CA ALA A 289 -4.86 4.15 1.54
C ALA A 289 -5.90 3.45 0.64
N PHE A 290 -6.51 4.16 -0.32
CA PHE A 290 -7.38 3.59 -1.34
C PHE A 290 -6.52 3.17 -2.53
N GLY A 291 -5.83 2.06 -2.34
CA GLY A 291 -4.74 1.70 -3.21
C GLY A 291 -4.77 0.25 -3.65
N MET A 292 -3.67 -0.43 -3.39
CA MET A 292 -3.42 -1.81 -3.80
C MET A 292 -4.57 -2.75 -3.40
N GLY A 293 -4.96 -3.63 -4.31
CA GLY A 293 -6.03 -4.61 -4.08
C GLY A 293 -7.44 -4.19 -4.51
N ILE A 294 -7.66 -2.94 -4.93
CA ILE A 294 -8.98 -2.52 -5.40
C ILE A 294 -9.08 -2.74 -6.91
N ASP A 295 -9.97 -3.63 -7.32
CA ASP A 295 -10.24 -3.94 -8.71
C ASP A 295 -11.66 -3.51 -9.12
N LYS A 296 -11.73 -2.45 -9.92
CA LYS A 296 -12.95 -1.97 -10.56
C LYS A 296 -12.64 -1.59 -11.99
N ALA A 297 -13.29 -2.27 -12.93
CA ALA A 297 -12.97 -2.15 -14.35
C ALA A 297 -13.37 -0.79 -14.95
N ASN A 298 -14.50 -0.23 -14.53
CA ASN A 298 -15.17 0.91 -15.17
C ASN A 298 -14.82 2.29 -14.56
N VAL A 299 -13.65 2.46 -13.99
CA VAL A 299 -13.19 3.78 -13.52
C VAL A 299 -12.86 4.66 -14.72
N ARG A 300 -13.49 5.84 -14.83
CA ARG A 300 -13.32 6.75 -15.97
C ARG A 300 -12.34 7.88 -15.72
N LEU A 301 -12.20 8.32 -14.46
CA LEU A 301 -11.30 9.40 -14.10
C LEU A 301 -10.55 9.04 -12.80
N VAL A 302 -9.23 9.20 -12.83
CA VAL A 302 -8.39 9.31 -11.66
C VAL A 302 -7.83 10.72 -11.62
N ALA A 303 -8.17 11.50 -10.59
CA ALA A 303 -7.70 12.86 -10.41
C ALA A 303 -6.77 12.97 -9.19
N HIS A 304 -5.69 13.72 -9.31
CA HIS A 304 -4.79 14.05 -8.22
C HIS A 304 -4.94 15.54 -7.91
N MET A 305 -5.43 15.84 -6.71
CA MET A 305 -5.52 17.21 -6.19
C MET A 305 -4.26 17.65 -5.47
N ASP A 306 -3.47 16.69 -5.01
CA ASP A 306 -2.13 16.88 -4.46
C ASP A 306 -1.15 16.05 -5.28
N LEU A 307 0.11 16.51 -5.37
CA LEU A 307 1.13 15.80 -6.15
C LEU A 307 1.52 14.48 -5.49
N PRO A 308 1.68 13.40 -6.27
CA PRO A 308 2.20 12.13 -5.77
C PRO A 308 3.67 12.26 -5.37
N ASP A 309 4.13 11.43 -4.43
CA ASP A 309 5.51 11.48 -3.93
C ASP A 309 6.56 11.03 -4.97
N ASN A 310 6.14 10.26 -5.99
CA ASN A 310 6.98 9.73 -7.08
C ASN A 310 6.12 9.29 -8.27
N LEU A 311 6.75 9.09 -9.43
CA LEU A 311 6.07 8.68 -10.66
C LEU A 311 5.58 7.22 -10.63
N GLU A 312 6.20 6.35 -9.82
CA GLU A 312 5.76 4.97 -9.64
C GLU A 312 4.37 4.93 -8.96
N SER A 313 4.21 5.69 -7.87
CA SER A 313 2.90 5.83 -7.20
C SER A 313 1.87 6.46 -8.13
N TYR A 314 2.24 7.54 -8.84
CA TYR A 314 1.37 8.15 -9.84
C TYR A 314 0.89 7.15 -10.90
N TYR A 315 1.81 6.40 -11.50
CA TYR A 315 1.48 5.41 -12.52
C TYR A 315 0.55 4.31 -11.99
N GLN A 316 0.80 3.83 -10.77
CA GLN A 316 -0.02 2.80 -10.12
C GLN A 316 -1.43 3.31 -9.80
N GLU A 317 -1.55 4.55 -9.31
CA GLU A 317 -2.82 5.19 -8.97
C GLU A 317 -3.61 5.55 -10.23
N ALA A 318 -2.99 6.21 -11.20
CA ALA A 318 -3.57 6.52 -12.51
C ALA A 318 -4.01 5.27 -13.28
N GLY A 319 -3.23 4.19 -13.18
CA GLY A 319 -3.50 2.90 -13.81
C GLY A 319 -4.77 2.19 -13.34
N ARG A 320 -5.47 2.72 -12.33
CA ARG A 320 -6.81 2.25 -11.92
C ARG A 320 -7.88 2.62 -12.93
N ALA A 321 -7.66 3.68 -13.70
CA ALA A 321 -8.62 4.10 -14.73
C ALA A 321 -8.55 3.17 -15.96
N GLY A 322 -9.72 2.90 -16.55
CA GLY A 322 -9.85 2.21 -17.82
C GLY A 322 -9.32 0.77 -17.87
N ARG A 323 -9.51 -0.02 -16.81
CA ARG A 323 -9.11 -1.45 -16.83
C ARG A 323 -9.96 -2.30 -17.77
N ASP A 324 -11.12 -1.80 -18.16
CA ASP A 324 -12.00 -2.37 -19.18
C ASP A 324 -11.62 -1.98 -20.62
N GLU A 325 -10.42 -1.40 -20.80
CA GLU A 325 -9.86 -0.96 -22.08
C GLU A 325 -10.66 0.19 -22.76
N ARG A 326 -11.70 0.70 -22.11
CA ARG A 326 -12.42 1.88 -22.58
C ARG A 326 -11.69 3.16 -22.21
N LYS A 327 -11.91 4.22 -23.00
CA LYS A 327 -11.27 5.54 -22.78
C LYS A 327 -11.45 6.02 -21.35
N ALA A 328 -10.36 6.40 -20.74
CA ALA A 328 -10.30 6.90 -19.38
C ALA A 328 -9.23 7.99 -19.24
N PHE A 329 -9.26 8.72 -18.12
CA PHE A 329 -8.44 9.90 -17.92
C PHE A 329 -7.70 9.83 -16.58
N ALA A 330 -6.44 10.26 -16.62
CA ALA A 330 -5.63 10.52 -15.43
C ALA A 330 -5.29 12.02 -15.42
N LEU A 331 -5.76 12.74 -14.41
CA LEU A 331 -5.66 14.19 -14.32
C LEU A 331 -4.87 14.59 -13.07
N ILE A 332 -3.80 15.37 -13.23
CA ILE A 332 -3.18 16.11 -12.15
C ILE A 332 -3.68 17.55 -12.20
N ILE A 333 -4.19 18.07 -11.09
CA ILE A 333 -4.51 19.48 -10.91
C ILE A 333 -3.55 20.03 -9.88
N SER A 334 -2.68 20.94 -10.27
CA SER A 334 -1.57 21.44 -9.45
C SER A 334 -1.42 22.95 -9.56
N ASN A 335 -0.77 23.54 -8.59
CA ASN A 335 -0.29 24.91 -8.62
C ASN A 335 1.12 25.00 -8.06
N GLN A 336 1.71 26.19 -7.99
CA GLN A 336 3.07 26.36 -7.49
C GLN A 336 3.22 25.93 -6.02
N LYS A 337 2.19 26.19 -5.21
CA LYS A 337 2.19 25.81 -3.79
C LYS A 337 2.30 24.28 -3.62
N ASP A 338 1.63 23.48 -4.44
CA ASP A 338 1.72 22.01 -4.35
C ASP A 338 3.14 21.51 -4.59
N ILE A 339 3.88 22.16 -5.50
CA ILE A 339 5.28 21.83 -5.80
C ILE A 339 6.18 22.17 -4.60
N ASP A 340 5.97 23.35 -4.02
CA ASP A 340 6.76 23.81 -2.86
C ASP A 340 6.44 22.92 -1.62
N ASP A 341 5.18 22.55 -1.43
CA ASP A 341 4.75 21.64 -0.37
C ASP A 341 5.34 20.24 -0.57
N LEU A 342 5.37 19.72 -1.80
CA LEU A 342 6.00 18.42 -2.11
C LEU A 342 7.50 18.44 -1.81
N ARG A 343 8.23 19.48 -2.23
CA ARG A 343 9.65 19.65 -1.93
C ARG A 343 9.93 19.68 -0.44
N LYS A 344 9.21 20.56 0.27
CA LYS A 344 9.31 20.68 1.74
C LYS A 344 9.00 19.37 2.46
N LYS A 345 7.90 18.70 2.10
CA LYS A 345 7.54 17.39 2.65
C LYS A 345 8.62 16.36 2.41
N THR A 346 9.18 16.32 1.20
CA THR A 346 10.23 15.37 0.84
C THR A 346 11.51 15.61 1.65
N GLU A 347 11.97 16.84 1.73
CA GLU A 347 13.15 17.22 2.53
C GLU A 347 12.96 16.87 4.01
N GLN A 348 11.82 17.23 4.59
CA GLN A 348 11.50 16.93 5.99
C GLN A 348 11.39 15.42 6.26
N SER A 349 11.03 14.61 5.25
CA SER A 349 10.95 13.15 5.37
C SER A 349 12.30 12.44 5.33
N LEU A 350 13.40 13.16 5.15
CA LEU A 350 14.76 12.65 4.97
C LEU A 350 15.67 13.15 6.11
N PRO A 351 15.58 12.55 7.31
CA PRO A 351 16.38 13.00 8.43
C PRO A 351 17.88 12.84 8.12
N ALA A 352 18.66 13.88 8.42
CA ALA A 352 20.11 13.82 8.33
C ALA A 352 20.67 12.96 9.48
N MET A 353 21.85 12.35 9.28
CA MET A 353 22.52 11.53 10.29
C MET A 353 22.61 12.19 11.67
N PRO A 354 22.97 13.49 11.82
CA PRO A 354 22.97 14.14 13.12
C PRO A 354 21.60 14.08 13.81
N LEU A 355 20.52 14.37 13.09
CA LEU A 355 19.16 14.34 13.66
C LEU A 355 18.76 12.91 14.12
N ILE A 356 19.12 11.87 13.33
CA ILE A 356 18.84 10.47 13.72
C ILE A 356 19.59 10.14 15.02
N LYS A 357 20.86 10.53 15.13
CA LYS A 357 21.67 10.33 16.32
C LYS A 357 21.13 11.09 17.52
N ASP A 358 20.77 12.36 17.35
CA ASP A 358 20.18 13.20 18.39
C ASP A 358 18.86 12.56 18.92
N VAL A 359 17.95 12.20 18.02
CA VAL A 359 16.68 11.58 18.42
C VAL A 359 16.91 10.24 19.12
N TYR A 360 17.87 9.42 18.70
CA TYR A 360 18.21 8.18 19.38
C TYR A 360 18.70 8.43 20.82
N GLN A 361 19.56 9.45 21.00
CA GLN A 361 20.00 9.86 22.35
C GLN A 361 18.85 10.39 23.20
N MET A 362 18.00 11.24 22.60
CA MET A 362 16.82 11.77 23.26
C MET A 362 15.85 10.66 23.70
N LEU A 363 15.64 9.64 22.90
CA LEU A 363 14.85 8.45 23.27
C LEU A 363 15.46 7.73 24.48
N GLY A 364 16.79 7.54 24.49
CA GLY A 364 17.48 6.98 25.64
C GLY A 364 17.29 7.81 26.92
N ASN A 365 17.35 9.14 26.81
CA ASN A 365 17.14 10.06 27.94
C ASN A 365 15.67 10.07 28.39
N TYR A 366 14.74 10.03 27.44
CA TYR A 366 13.30 10.04 27.71
C TYR A 366 12.87 8.81 28.51
N PHE A 367 13.36 7.64 28.11
CA PHE A 367 13.08 6.36 28.79
C PHE A 367 14.11 6.01 29.89
N GLN A 368 15.03 6.91 30.21
CA GLN A 368 16.06 6.74 31.24
C GLN A 368 16.94 5.49 31.05
N LEU A 369 17.30 5.18 29.80
CA LEU A 369 18.10 4.01 29.46
C LEU A 369 19.59 4.32 29.45
N ALA A 370 20.38 3.57 30.22
CA ALA A 370 21.83 3.62 30.17
C ALA A 370 22.37 2.88 28.94
N ASN A 371 23.56 3.24 28.47
CA ASN A 371 24.24 2.49 27.41
C ASN A 371 24.48 1.04 27.86
N GLY A 372 24.19 0.08 27.01
CA GLY A 372 24.26 -1.36 27.31
C GLY A 372 23.00 -1.96 27.94
N SER A 373 22.05 -1.14 28.41
CA SER A 373 20.76 -1.66 28.90
C SER A 373 19.91 -2.19 27.76
N HIS A 374 19.32 -3.36 27.95
CA HIS A 374 18.35 -3.95 27.03
C HIS A 374 17.01 -4.11 27.75
N PRO A 375 16.10 -3.15 27.61
CA PRO A 375 14.78 -3.28 28.21
C PRO A 375 14.01 -4.38 27.48
N GLU A 376 13.51 -5.37 28.21
CA GLU A 376 12.64 -6.43 27.67
C GLU A 376 11.21 -5.96 27.41
N THR A 377 10.89 -4.71 27.77
CA THR A 377 9.54 -4.12 27.71
C THR A 377 9.43 -3.07 26.63
N SER A 378 8.21 -2.88 26.13
CA SER A 378 7.83 -1.77 25.27
C SER A 378 7.41 -0.58 26.10
N PHE A 379 7.70 0.63 25.62
CA PHE A 379 7.37 1.89 26.27
C PHE A 379 6.23 2.59 25.53
N ASP A 380 5.31 3.22 26.25
CA ASP A 380 4.34 4.14 25.67
C ASP A 380 5.09 5.36 25.10
N PHE A 381 4.81 5.73 23.87
CA PHE A 381 5.51 6.80 23.18
C PHE A 381 4.55 7.88 22.65
N ASP A 382 4.55 9.03 23.32
CA ASP A 382 3.81 10.21 22.87
C ASP A 382 4.71 11.15 22.06
N PHE A 383 4.48 11.20 20.74
CA PHE A 383 5.24 12.07 19.84
C PHE A 383 5.10 13.56 20.17
N GLN A 384 3.95 13.99 20.66
CA GLN A 384 3.71 15.42 20.96
C GLN A 384 4.44 15.83 22.23
N GLU A 385 4.32 15.00 23.29
CA GLU A 385 5.04 15.23 24.55
C GLU A 385 6.56 15.19 24.31
N PHE A 386 7.06 14.17 23.62
CA PHE A 386 8.47 14.03 23.28
C PHE A 386 8.99 15.23 22.50
N SER A 387 8.27 15.64 21.46
CA SER A 387 8.65 16.78 20.61
C SER A 387 8.71 18.08 21.40
N LYS A 388 7.72 18.32 22.28
CA LYS A 388 7.67 19.48 23.16
C LYS A 388 8.81 19.46 24.17
N ARG A 389 9.10 18.30 24.78
CA ARG A 389 10.16 18.16 25.81
C ARG A 389 11.54 18.46 25.27
N PHE A 390 11.82 18.08 24.02
CA PHE A 390 13.14 18.25 23.39
C PHE A 390 13.20 19.38 22.38
N ASP A 391 12.17 20.22 22.29
CA ASP A 391 12.06 21.34 21.33
C ASP A 391 12.37 20.90 19.88
N ARG A 392 11.66 19.86 19.43
CA ARG A 392 11.80 19.31 18.08
C ARG A 392 10.46 19.27 17.37
N HIS A 393 10.47 19.47 16.06
CA HIS A 393 9.25 19.38 15.27
C HIS A 393 8.74 17.91 15.22
N PRO A 394 7.46 17.63 15.50
CA PRO A 394 6.92 16.25 15.56
C PRO A 394 7.20 15.40 14.31
N LEU A 395 7.16 16.03 13.11
CA LEU A 395 7.43 15.34 11.86
C LEU A 395 8.91 14.92 11.71
N GLU A 396 9.85 15.75 12.20
CA GLU A 396 11.28 15.41 12.21
C GLU A 396 11.54 14.24 13.15
N VAL A 397 10.97 14.26 14.35
CA VAL A 397 11.04 13.15 15.31
C VAL A 397 10.48 11.87 14.71
N PHE A 398 9.28 11.94 14.10
CA PHE A 398 8.64 10.80 13.47
C PHE A 398 9.52 10.19 12.38
N ASN A 399 10.10 11.01 11.51
CA ASN A 399 10.95 10.54 10.41
C ASN A 399 12.28 9.96 10.93
N ALA A 400 12.88 10.54 11.98
CA ALA A 400 14.07 9.99 12.61
C ALA A 400 13.80 8.65 13.30
N VAL A 401 12.68 8.53 14.02
CA VAL A 401 12.22 7.27 14.63
C VAL A 401 12.00 6.20 13.56
N LYS A 402 11.37 6.57 12.44
CA LYS A 402 11.16 5.67 11.31
C LYS A 402 12.48 5.20 10.69
N ALA A 403 13.46 6.09 10.56
CA ALA A 403 14.80 5.71 10.11
C ALA A 403 15.47 4.73 11.09
N LEU A 404 15.41 4.98 12.40
CA LEU A 404 15.92 4.07 13.43
C LEU A 404 15.27 2.68 13.37
N GLN A 405 13.97 2.62 13.08
CA GLN A 405 13.24 1.36 12.87
C GLN A 405 13.72 0.63 11.62
N GLU A 406 13.94 1.32 10.51
CA GLU A 406 14.44 0.73 9.27
C GLU A 406 15.85 0.12 9.43
N TYR A 407 16.67 0.68 10.32
CA TYR A 407 17.98 0.12 10.70
C TYR A 407 17.90 -0.96 11.80
N GLY A 408 16.69 -1.35 12.22
CA GLY A 408 16.50 -2.41 13.20
C GLY A 408 16.95 -2.06 14.62
N LEU A 409 17.08 -0.78 14.97
CA LEU A 409 17.46 -0.31 16.29
C LEU A 409 16.28 -0.28 17.26
N ILE A 410 15.13 0.11 16.75
CA ILE A 410 13.88 0.21 17.50
C ILE A 410 12.74 -0.37 16.69
N HIS A 411 11.64 -0.67 17.33
CA HIS A 411 10.37 -0.99 16.71
C HIS A 411 9.30 -0.07 17.28
N LEU A 412 8.56 0.59 16.39
CA LEU A 412 7.41 1.41 16.75
C LEU A 412 6.15 0.70 16.26
N THR A 413 5.25 0.35 17.15
CA THR A 413 3.93 -0.11 16.74
C THR A 413 3.11 1.08 16.24
N GLU A 414 2.31 0.89 15.19
CA GLU A 414 1.25 1.85 14.90
C GLU A 414 0.32 1.90 16.13
N ALA A 415 -0.27 3.07 16.41
CA ALA A 415 -1.30 3.18 17.45
C ALA A 415 -2.48 2.30 17.03
N PHE A 416 -2.44 1.03 17.41
CA PHE A 416 -3.61 0.18 17.36
C PHE A 416 -4.44 0.51 18.60
N PHE A 417 -5.69 0.83 18.37
CA PHE A 417 -6.70 0.70 19.39
C PHE A 417 -6.74 -0.79 19.79
N SER A 418 -5.89 -1.14 20.77
CA SER A 418 -5.94 -2.46 21.38
C SER A 418 -6.90 -2.34 22.56
N PRO A 419 -8.10 -2.90 22.46
CA PRO A 419 -9.05 -2.87 23.57
C PRO A 419 -8.43 -3.57 24.78
N SER A 420 -8.83 -3.14 25.96
CA SER A 420 -8.45 -3.82 27.19
C SER A 420 -8.81 -5.29 27.17
N ARG A 421 -7.93 -6.13 27.66
CA ARG A 421 -8.14 -7.58 27.77
C ARG A 421 -7.91 -8.04 29.19
N LEU A 422 -8.66 -9.08 29.60
CA LEU A 422 -8.57 -9.62 30.95
C LEU A 422 -8.80 -11.13 30.94
N ILE A 423 -8.01 -11.84 31.76
CA ILE A 423 -8.22 -13.25 32.12
C ILE A 423 -8.01 -13.41 33.61
N PHE A 424 -8.78 -14.26 34.26
CA PHE A 424 -8.56 -14.66 35.65
C PHE A 424 -7.42 -15.67 35.73
N LEU A 425 -6.45 -15.42 36.63
CA LEU A 425 -5.33 -16.33 36.89
C LEU A 425 -5.68 -17.39 37.94
N LEU A 426 -6.71 -17.14 38.73
CA LEU A 426 -7.20 -18.06 39.74
C LEU A 426 -8.36 -18.91 39.18
N ASP A 427 -8.45 -20.16 39.62
CA ASP A 427 -9.62 -21.00 39.42
C ASP A 427 -10.84 -20.48 40.20
N GLN A 428 -12.05 -20.98 39.89
CA GLN A 428 -13.30 -20.51 40.50
C GLN A 428 -13.31 -20.63 42.03
N ARG A 429 -12.71 -21.70 42.60
CA ARG A 429 -12.65 -21.93 44.03
C ARG A 429 -11.75 -20.92 44.74
N LYS A 430 -10.54 -20.73 44.23
CA LYS A 430 -9.59 -19.75 44.77
C LYS A 430 -10.08 -18.33 44.62
N MET A 431 -10.77 -18.02 43.51
CA MET A 431 -11.38 -16.72 43.29
C MET A 431 -12.48 -16.43 44.32
N TYR A 432 -13.30 -17.42 44.67
CA TYR A 432 -14.28 -17.30 45.73
C TYR A 432 -13.65 -17.08 47.10
N GLU A 433 -12.61 -17.84 47.46
CA GLU A 433 -11.83 -17.67 48.70
C GLU A 433 -11.21 -16.26 48.77
N PHE A 434 -10.69 -15.75 47.65
CA PHE A 434 -10.18 -14.39 47.55
C PHE A 434 -11.28 -13.33 47.77
N GLN A 435 -12.45 -13.47 47.16
CA GLN A 435 -13.59 -12.53 47.31
C GLN A 435 -14.05 -12.47 48.77
N VAL A 436 -14.14 -13.60 49.46
CA VAL A 436 -14.52 -13.65 50.89
C VAL A 436 -13.49 -12.92 51.76
N SER A 437 -12.20 -13.10 51.46
CA SER A 437 -11.11 -12.47 52.24
C SER A 437 -10.89 -11.00 51.88
N ASN A 438 -11.38 -10.53 50.71
CA ASN A 438 -11.14 -9.20 50.17
C ASN A 438 -12.43 -8.58 49.62
N SER A 439 -13.39 -8.35 50.52
CA SER A 439 -14.73 -7.88 50.17
C SER A 439 -14.78 -6.58 49.33
N GLY A 440 -13.72 -5.73 49.39
CA GLY A 440 -13.62 -4.52 48.57
C GLY A 440 -13.50 -4.78 47.08
N PHE A 441 -13.00 -5.96 46.65
CA PHE A 441 -12.90 -6.33 45.24
C PHE A 441 -14.11 -7.17 44.75
N ASP A 442 -14.99 -7.58 45.63
CA ASP A 442 -16.15 -8.43 45.28
C ASP A 442 -17.05 -7.76 44.23
N PRO A 443 -17.39 -6.46 44.31
CA PRO A 443 -18.23 -5.82 43.30
C PRO A 443 -17.62 -5.86 41.89
N ILE A 444 -16.30 -5.63 41.75
CA ILE A 444 -15.65 -5.59 40.44
C ILE A 444 -15.52 -6.98 39.83
N ILE A 445 -15.21 -7.99 40.65
CA ILE A 445 -15.12 -9.40 40.19
C ILE A 445 -16.51 -9.89 39.74
N LYS A 446 -17.57 -9.61 40.53
CA LYS A 446 -18.94 -9.92 40.15
C LYS A 446 -19.40 -9.15 38.90
N GLY A 447 -19.00 -7.89 38.77
CA GLY A 447 -19.26 -7.07 37.59
C GLY A 447 -18.64 -7.66 36.33
N LEU A 448 -17.39 -8.10 36.42
CA LEU A 448 -16.67 -8.79 35.32
C LEU A 448 -17.39 -10.10 34.93
N LEU A 449 -17.73 -10.94 35.89
CA LEU A 449 -18.45 -12.20 35.63
C LEU A 449 -19.84 -11.97 35.06
N ARG A 450 -20.52 -10.89 35.45
CA ARG A 450 -21.84 -10.53 34.93
C ARG A 450 -21.80 -10.05 33.49
N LEU A 451 -20.79 -9.29 33.10
CA LEU A 451 -20.65 -8.74 31.76
C LEU A 451 -20.04 -9.73 30.76
N TYR A 452 -19.07 -10.52 31.22
CA TYR A 452 -18.21 -11.30 30.34
C TYR A 452 -18.28 -12.82 30.60
N GLY A 453 -19.00 -13.24 31.63
CA GLY A 453 -19.27 -14.66 31.93
C GLY A 453 -18.07 -15.45 32.45
N GLY A 454 -18.25 -16.77 32.52
CA GLY A 454 -17.23 -17.71 32.99
C GLY A 454 -16.07 -17.92 32.00
N GLU A 455 -16.14 -17.41 30.80
CA GLU A 455 -15.06 -17.50 29.81
C GLU A 455 -13.78 -16.82 30.31
N LEU A 456 -13.90 -15.84 31.22
CA LEU A 456 -12.78 -15.19 31.89
C LEU A 456 -11.81 -16.14 32.62
N TYR A 457 -12.26 -17.34 32.99
CA TYR A 457 -11.42 -18.38 33.61
C TYR A 457 -10.62 -19.21 32.60
N HIS A 458 -10.94 -19.11 31.30
CA HIS A 458 -10.38 -20.00 30.28
C HIS A 458 -9.61 -19.30 29.20
N GLN A 459 -9.93 -18.02 28.93
CA GLN A 459 -9.28 -17.27 27.87
C GLN A 459 -9.26 -15.77 28.17
N SER A 460 -8.31 -15.06 27.57
CA SER A 460 -8.23 -13.60 27.66
C SER A 460 -9.31 -12.97 26.80
N ILE A 461 -10.26 -12.27 27.43
CA ILE A 461 -11.42 -11.64 26.80
C ILE A 461 -11.21 -10.14 26.69
N GLN A 462 -11.71 -9.57 25.61
CA GLN A 462 -11.79 -8.12 25.45
C GLN A 462 -12.81 -7.54 26.42
N ILE A 463 -12.42 -6.52 27.19
CA ILE A 463 -13.28 -5.81 28.13
C ILE A 463 -13.36 -4.32 27.78
N GLN A 464 -14.43 -3.66 28.27
CA GLN A 464 -14.60 -2.21 28.20
C GLN A 464 -14.81 -1.69 29.61
N GLU A 465 -13.84 -0.92 30.13
CA GLU A 465 -13.89 -0.36 31.48
C GLU A 465 -15.07 0.60 31.68
N THR A 466 -15.49 1.29 30.61
CA THR A 466 -16.65 2.17 30.62
C THR A 466 -17.95 1.42 30.92
N ASN A 467 -18.12 0.20 30.35
CA ASN A 467 -19.30 -0.62 30.62
C ASN A 467 -19.30 -1.16 32.07
N LEU A 468 -18.11 -1.55 32.54
CA LEU A 468 -17.93 -2.00 33.92
C LEU A 468 -18.15 -0.86 34.92
N ALA A 469 -17.66 0.35 34.60
CA ALA A 469 -17.87 1.55 35.39
C ALA A 469 -19.37 1.92 35.49
N ALA A 470 -20.07 1.88 34.35
CA ALA A 470 -21.53 2.13 34.32
C ALA A 470 -22.31 1.09 35.16
N LEU A 471 -21.93 -0.19 35.08
CA LEU A 471 -22.57 -1.25 35.87
C LEU A 471 -22.36 -1.08 37.39
N LEU A 472 -21.18 -0.59 37.79
CA LEU A 472 -20.79 -0.44 39.18
C LEU A 472 -21.14 0.94 39.76
N GLY A 473 -21.62 1.88 38.95
CA GLY A 473 -21.84 3.27 39.37
C GLY A 473 -20.56 4.00 39.80
N ALA A 474 -19.41 3.61 39.22
CA ALA A 474 -18.09 4.13 39.54
C ALA A 474 -17.51 4.91 38.36
N SER A 475 -16.44 5.70 38.58
CA SER A 475 -15.68 6.30 37.49
C SER A 475 -14.80 5.28 36.77
N THR A 476 -14.51 5.49 35.49
CA THR A 476 -13.62 4.61 34.71
C THR A 476 -12.23 4.51 35.34
N ASP A 477 -11.73 5.59 35.95
CA ASP A 477 -10.42 5.59 36.61
C ASP A 477 -10.45 4.76 37.91
N GLN A 478 -11.53 4.77 38.67
CA GLN A 478 -11.68 3.89 39.85
C GLN A 478 -11.67 2.43 39.43
N VAL A 479 -12.38 2.08 38.34
CA VAL A 479 -12.37 0.72 37.80
C VAL A 479 -10.95 0.31 37.35
N ARG A 480 -10.26 1.17 36.61
CA ARG A 480 -8.88 0.92 36.17
C ARG A 480 -7.91 0.70 37.34
N ASN A 481 -8.00 1.52 38.37
CA ASN A 481 -7.19 1.37 39.59
C ASN A 481 -7.45 0.04 40.29
N SER A 482 -8.70 -0.35 40.38
CA SER A 482 -9.06 -1.65 41.00
C SER A 482 -8.58 -2.85 40.16
N LEU A 483 -8.66 -2.76 38.81
CA LEU A 483 -8.12 -3.79 37.91
C LEU A 483 -6.59 -3.88 38.01
N ASN A 484 -5.89 -2.75 38.07
CA ASN A 484 -4.44 -2.74 38.29
C ASN A 484 -4.07 -3.39 39.64
N SER A 485 -4.80 -3.05 40.72
CA SER A 485 -4.55 -3.64 42.03
C SER A 485 -4.81 -5.16 42.08
N LEU A 486 -5.76 -5.67 41.29
CA LEU A 486 -5.99 -7.10 41.14
C LEU A 486 -4.87 -7.76 40.32
N ALA A 487 -4.35 -7.08 39.29
CA ALA A 487 -3.24 -7.57 38.48
C ALA A 487 -1.92 -7.61 39.28
N GLU A 488 -1.61 -6.58 40.08
CA GLU A 488 -0.45 -6.54 40.97
C GLU A 488 -0.46 -7.65 42.03
N ARG A 489 -1.63 -8.24 42.30
CA ARG A 489 -1.79 -9.34 43.26
C ARG A 489 -1.85 -10.71 42.56
N ASP A 490 -1.57 -10.80 41.26
CA ASP A 490 -1.66 -12.01 40.45
C ASP A 490 -3.05 -12.69 40.48
N ILE A 491 -4.13 -11.91 40.64
CA ILE A 491 -5.50 -12.42 40.60
C ILE A 491 -6.01 -12.47 39.17
N ILE A 492 -5.60 -11.49 38.38
CA ILE A 492 -5.98 -11.35 36.96
C ILE A 492 -4.73 -11.00 36.14
N ASP A 493 -4.71 -11.40 34.86
CA ASP A 493 -3.86 -10.73 33.86
C ASP A 493 -4.73 -9.67 33.16
N TYR A 494 -4.40 -8.42 33.39
CA TYR A 494 -5.12 -7.26 32.85
C TYR A 494 -4.20 -6.45 31.94
N GLN A 495 -4.53 -6.46 30.66
CA GLN A 495 -3.89 -5.67 29.63
C GLN A 495 -4.76 -4.44 29.36
N LYS A 496 -4.31 -3.29 29.90
CA LYS A 496 -5.01 -2.01 29.71
C LYS A 496 -5.03 -1.63 28.24
N GLN A 497 -6.15 -1.02 27.79
CA GLN A 497 -6.26 -0.38 26.48
C GLN A 497 -5.04 0.51 26.22
N LYS A 498 -4.40 0.28 25.08
CA LYS A 498 -3.29 1.10 24.61
C LYS A 498 -3.75 1.98 23.47
N ASP A 499 -3.79 3.28 23.72
CA ASP A 499 -4.17 4.31 22.75
C ASP A 499 -2.94 4.98 22.12
N GLN A 500 -1.75 4.70 22.66
CA GLN A 500 -0.50 5.31 22.23
C GLN A 500 0.39 4.29 21.52
N PRO A 501 1.19 4.74 20.51
CA PRO A 501 2.22 3.91 19.91
C PRO A 501 3.16 3.36 20.97
N GLN A 502 3.63 2.12 20.78
CA GLN A 502 4.60 1.48 21.65
C GLN A 502 5.97 1.47 20.97
N LEU A 503 6.99 1.93 21.68
CA LEU A 503 8.38 1.90 21.21
C LEU A 503 9.17 0.83 21.98
N THR A 504 9.81 -0.05 21.22
CA THR A 504 10.67 -1.13 21.77
C THR A 504 12.07 -0.97 21.23
N PHE A 505 13.08 -1.05 22.08
CA PHE A 505 14.47 -1.17 21.62
C PHE A 505 14.75 -2.61 21.24
N LEU A 506 15.15 -2.86 19.99
CA LEU A 506 15.44 -4.20 19.46
C LEU A 506 16.84 -4.69 19.77
N LEU A 507 17.73 -3.78 20.14
CA LEU A 507 19.11 -4.00 20.53
C LEU A 507 19.37 -3.32 21.88
N PRO A 508 20.37 -3.77 22.67
CA PRO A 508 20.86 -3.01 23.80
C PRO A 508 21.16 -1.56 23.38
N LYS A 509 20.85 -0.60 24.25
CA LYS A 509 21.11 0.82 23.92
C LYS A 509 22.59 1.03 23.62
N LEU A 510 22.90 1.34 22.37
CA LEU A 510 24.26 1.56 21.87
C LEU A 510 24.74 3.00 22.15
N PRO A 511 26.04 3.22 22.33
CA PRO A 511 26.64 4.55 22.22
C PRO A 511 26.37 5.16 20.82
N ILE A 512 26.17 6.47 20.73
CA ILE A 512 25.81 7.18 19.48
C ILE A 512 26.81 6.91 18.32
N ASN A 513 28.09 6.77 18.65
CA ASN A 513 29.16 6.53 17.67
C ASN A 513 29.22 5.08 17.16
N GLN A 514 28.50 4.16 17.81
CA GLN A 514 28.46 2.74 17.46
C GLN A 514 27.15 2.32 16.79
N LEU A 515 26.29 3.28 16.44
CA LEU A 515 25.06 2.96 15.73
C LEU A 515 25.39 2.32 14.37
N PRO A 516 24.81 1.13 14.07
CA PRO A 516 25.06 0.40 12.82
C PRO A 516 24.28 1.04 11.64
N ILE A 517 24.45 2.34 11.44
CA ILE A 517 23.82 3.10 10.36
C ILE A 517 24.87 3.41 9.31
N ASP A 518 24.68 2.86 8.12
CA ASP A 518 25.56 3.16 6.99
C ASP A 518 25.22 4.55 6.42
N GLN A 519 26.12 5.50 6.64
CA GLN A 519 25.96 6.87 6.17
C GLN A 519 25.89 6.94 4.64
N LYS A 520 26.66 6.12 3.92
CA LYS A 520 26.65 6.11 2.44
C LYS A 520 25.31 5.61 1.91
N ALA A 521 24.76 4.57 2.53
CA ALA A 521 23.44 4.05 2.19
C ALA A 521 22.34 5.07 2.49
N LEU A 522 22.41 5.78 3.62
CA LEU A 522 21.48 6.85 3.97
C LEU A 522 21.51 8.01 2.95
N GLU A 523 22.70 8.45 2.57
CA GLU A 523 22.90 9.52 1.57
C GLU A 523 22.42 9.08 0.18
N ALA A 524 22.68 7.84 -0.22
CA ALA A 524 22.19 7.28 -1.48
C ALA A 524 20.65 7.22 -1.52
N LYS A 525 20.02 6.81 -0.41
CA LYS A 525 18.55 6.81 -0.25
C LYS A 525 17.98 8.24 -0.32
N ARG A 526 18.64 9.19 0.31
CA ARG A 526 18.27 10.61 0.26
C ARG A 526 18.30 11.14 -1.18
N LYS A 527 19.41 10.93 -1.89
CA LYS A 527 19.56 11.33 -3.30
C LYS A 527 18.50 10.71 -4.19
N LEU A 528 18.21 9.43 -4.01
CA LEU A 528 17.17 8.73 -4.76
C LEU A 528 15.78 9.34 -4.54
N LYS A 529 15.42 9.60 -3.28
CA LYS A 529 14.09 10.13 -2.95
C LYS A 529 13.91 11.56 -3.50
N LEU A 530 14.95 12.38 -3.42
CA LEU A 530 14.96 13.71 -4.04
C LEU A 530 14.84 13.62 -5.57
N ALA A 531 15.59 12.72 -6.23
CA ALA A 531 15.50 12.51 -7.68
C ALA A 531 14.09 12.05 -8.12
N LYS A 532 13.45 11.17 -7.35
CA LYS A 532 12.06 10.73 -7.63
C LYS A 532 11.06 11.87 -7.49
N MET A 533 11.20 12.71 -6.48
CA MET A 533 10.37 13.90 -6.29
C MET A 533 10.58 14.91 -7.45
N GLU A 534 11.82 15.21 -7.81
CA GLU A 534 12.11 16.12 -8.93
C GLU A 534 11.62 15.56 -10.28
N ALA A 535 11.57 14.23 -10.46
CA ALA A 535 10.95 13.62 -11.63
C ALA A 535 9.45 13.93 -11.72
N VAL A 536 8.72 13.98 -10.59
CA VAL A 536 7.31 14.42 -10.55
C VAL A 536 7.19 15.90 -10.92
N VAL A 537 8.04 16.74 -10.36
CA VAL A 537 8.05 18.19 -10.64
C VAL A 537 8.34 18.43 -12.14
N ALA A 538 9.34 17.74 -12.69
CA ALA A 538 9.66 17.81 -14.13
C ALA A 538 8.48 17.33 -14.99
N TYR A 539 7.82 16.24 -14.61
CA TYR A 539 6.63 15.72 -15.31
C TYR A 539 5.49 16.74 -15.34
N VAL A 540 5.24 17.44 -14.23
CA VAL A 540 4.16 18.43 -14.13
C VAL A 540 4.45 19.66 -14.98
N HIS A 541 5.70 20.12 -15.01
CA HIS A 541 6.10 21.29 -15.79
C HIS A 541 6.27 21.04 -17.30
N GLN A 542 6.46 19.77 -17.69
CA GLN A 542 6.69 19.46 -19.11
C GLN A 542 5.47 19.77 -19.99
N ARG A 543 5.71 20.54 -21.07
CA ARG A 543 4.67 20.96 -22.04
C ARG A 543 4.91 20.38 -23.44
N ASP A 544 6.16 20.09 -23.78
CA ASP A 544 6.56 19.73 -25.14
C ASP A 544 6.51 18.24 -25.44
N ASN A 545 6.81 17.39 -24.48
CA ASN A 545 6.92 15.95 -24.69
C ASN A 545 5.62 15.21 -24.34
N CYS A 546 5.36 14.14 -25.05
CA CYS A 546 4.23 13.26 -24.76
C CYS A 546 4.28 12.73 -23.32
N ARG A 547 3.21 12.89 -22.55
CA ARG A 547 3.12 12.44 -21.16
C ARG A 547 3.38 10.96 -21.00
N THR A 548 2.89 10.14 -21.93
CA THR A 548 3.12 8.70 -21.95
C THR A 548 4.59 8.38 -22.18
N GLN A 549 5.26 9.03 -23.14
CA GLN A 549 6.69 8.84 -23.38
C GLN A 549 7.54 9.16 -22.15
N ILE A 550 7.22 10.23 -21.42
CA ILE A 550 7.95 10.58 -20.18
C ILE A 550 7.82 9.46 -19.13
N LEU A 551 6.63 8.93 -18.94
CA LEU A 551 6.41 7.82 -18.00
C LEU A 551 7.13 6.55 -18.46
N LEU A 552 7.07 6.22 -19.75
CA LEU A 552 7.74 5.03 -20.32
C LEU A 552 9.26 5.13 -20.19
N SER A 553 9.85 6.28 -20.54
CA SER A 553 11.27 6.53 -20.36
C SER A 553 11.71 6.41 -18.90
N TYR A 554 10.89 6.90 -17.96
CA TYR A 554 11.15 6.73 -16.52
C TYR A 554 11.23 5.24 -16.11
N PHE A 555 10.42 4.37 -16.72
CA PHE A 555 10.45 2.92 -16.51
C PHE A 555 11.45 2.19 -17.41
N GLY A 556 12.22 2.92 -18.24
CA GLY A 556 13.26 2.35 -19.10
C GLY A 556 12.74 1.79 -20.42
N GLU A 557 11.63 2.32 -20.94
CA GLU A 557 11.15 2.09 -22.30
C GLU A 557 11.44 3.35 -23.14
N GLU A 558 12.29 3.24 -24.14
CA GLU A 558 12.75 4.40 -24.94
C GLU A 558 12.05 4.48 -26.31
N ASP A 559 11.70 3.34 -26.90
CA ASP A 559 11.12 3.27 -28.24
C ASP A 559 9.58 3.25 -28.21
N TYR A 560 8.97 4.42 -28.03
CA TYR A 560 7.53 4.56 -28.08
C TYR A 560 7.11 5.86 -28.80
N ASP A 561 6.20 5.73 -29.76
CA ASP A 561 5.64 6.87 -30.48
C ASP A 561 4.78 7.76 -29.57
N SER A 562 4.55 9.00 -29.98
CA SER A 562 3.62 9.88 -29.26
C SER A 562 2.24 9.27 -29.14
N CYS A 563 1.65 9.28 -27.93
CA CYS A 563 0.38 8.59 -27.67
C CYS A 563 -0.85 9.18 -28.39
N GLY A 564 -0.76 10.42 -28.90
CA GLY A 564 -1.85 11.11 -29.59
C GLY A 564 -3.02 11.55 -28.69
N VAL A 565 -3.09 11.12 -27.43
CA VAL A 565 -4.28 11.29 -26.56
C VAL A 565 -4.03 12.10 -25.29
N CYS A 566 -2.77 12.33 -24.89
CA CYS A 566 -2.45 13.16 -23.72
C CYS A 566 -2.65 14.66 -24.06
N ASP A 567 -2.69 15.50 -23.02
CA ASP A 567 -2.86 16.94 -23.18
C ASP A 567 -1.82 17.56 -24.13
N ASN A 568 -0.53 17.24 -23.97
CA ASN A 568 0.53 17.77 -24.80
C ASN A 568 0.42 17.32 -26.28
N CYS A 569 0.02 16.07 -26.54
CA CYS A 569 -0.19 15.60 -27.92
C CYS A 569 -1.39 16.28 -28.58
N VAL A 570 -2.50 16.43 -27.84
CA VAL A 570 -3.71 17.10 -28.35
C VAL A 570 -3.44 18.59 -28.62
N GLU A 571 -2.67 19.24 -27.77
CA GLU A 571 -2.28 20.65 -27.95
C GLU A 571 -1.38 20.85 -29.17
N LYS A 572 -0.37 19.97 -29.35
CA LYS A 572 0.47 19.98 -30.55
C LYS A 572 -0.31 19.76 -31.85
N ALA A 573 -1.27 18.83 -31.82
CA ALA A 573 -2.12 18.59 -33.01
C ALA A 573 -2.92 19.82 -33.39
N LYS A 574 -3.52 20.52 -32.40
CA LYS A 574 -4.24 21.78 -32.64
C LYS A 574 -3.36 22.87 -33.23
N HIS A 575 -2.16 23.09 -32.64
CA HIS A 575 -1.21 24.08 -33.16
C HIS A 575 -0.71 23.73 -34.57
N GLY A 576 -0.49 22.43 -34.84
CA GLY A 576 -0.11 21.99 -36.19
C GLY A 576 -1.20 22.20 -37.22
N ASP A 577 -2.48 22.07 -36.85
CA ASP A 577 -3.60 22.35 -37.71
C ASP A 577 -3.78 23.87 -37.93
N ASP A 578 -3.64 24.67 -36.86
CA ASP A 578 -3.64 26.14 -36.95
C ASP A 578 -2.52 26.65 -37.86
N GLU A 579 -1.32 26.03 -37.79
CA GLU A 579 -0.17 26.43 -38.64
C GLU A 579 -0.37 26.04 -40.11
N LYS A 580 -0.96 24.85 -40.38
CA LYS A 580 -1.35 24.44 -41.73
C LYS A 580 -2.43 25.35 -42.32
N GLU A 581 -3.41 25.70 -41.50
CA GLU A 581 -4.49 26.60 -41.91
C GLU A 581 -3.94 28.02 -42.20
N ARG A 582 -3.01 28.49 -41.36
CA ARG A 582 -2.30 29.76 -41.55
C ARG A 582 -1.43 29.75 -42.81
N LEU A 583 -0.75 28.66 -43.12
CA LEU A 583 0.00 28.49 -44.37
C LEU A 583 -0.95 28.47 -45.58
N ARG A 584 -2.08 27.77 -45.48
CA ARG A 584 -3.10 27.73 -46.52
C ARG A 584 -3.66 29.12 -46.80
N TYR A 585 -4.02 29.88 -45.77
CA TYR A 585 -4.46 31.26 -45.93
C TYR A 585 -3.38 32.14 -46.52
N LYS A 586 -2.13 31.97 -46.11
CA LYS A 586 -0.98 32.69 -46.68
C LYS A 586 -0.83 32.41 -48.18
N ASP A 587 -0.91 31.14 -48.56
CA ASP A 587 -0.82 30.75 -49.98
C ASP A 587 -1.99 31.28 -50.80
N GLN A 588 -3.24 31.23 -50.28
CA GLN A 588 -4.40 31.82 -50.89
C GLN A 588 -4.28 33.34 -51.04
N ILE A 589 -3.76 34.04 -50.02
CA ILE A 589 -3.48 35.47 -50.07
C ILE A 589 -2.45 35.78 -51.18
N LEU A 590 -1.35 35.01 -51.25
CA LEU A 590 -0.31 35.18 -52.26
C LEU A 590 -0.83 34.92 -53.70
N GLU A 591 -1.69 33.89 -53.91
CA GLU A 591 -2.33 33.62 -55.18
C GLU A 591 -3.25 34.77 -55.60
N THR A 592 -4.09 35.25 -54.68
CA THR A 592 -5.03 36.35 -54.94
C THR A 592 -4.31 37.66 -55.25
N LEU A 593 -3.22 37.96 -54.53
CA LEU A 593 -2.40 39.14 -54.82
C LEU A 593 -1.59 39.04 -56.12
N THR A 594 -1.27 37.82 -56.56
CA THR A 594 -0.55 37.59 -57.83
C THR A 594 -1.47 37.76 -59.02
N GLN A 595 -2.79 37.47 -58.85
CA GLN A 595 -3.80 37.63 -59.89
C GLN A 595 -4.37 39.04 -59.99
N SER A 596 -4.26 39.86 -58.96
CA SER A 596 -4.84 41.21 -58.88
C SER A 596 -3.82 42.21 -58.39
N HIS A 597 -3.36 43.15 -59.23
CA HIS A 597 -2.31 44.09 -58.93
C HIS A 597 -2.63 45.11 -57.81
N GLU A 598 -3.87 45.32 -57.44
CA GLU A 598 -4.33 46.17 -56.34
C GLU A 598 -5.63 45.62 -55.74
N LEU A 599 -5.61 45.25 -54.48
CA LEU A 599 -6.79 44.84 -53.68
C LEU A 599 -6.84 45.63 -52.37
N THR A 600 -8.01 46.14 -52.01
CA THR A 600 -8.26 46.68 -50.69
C THR A 600 -8.44 45.54 -49.70
N GLU A 601 -8.14 45.78 -48.42
CA GLU A 601 -8.20 44.79 -47.33
C GLU A 601 -9.58 44.11 -47.25
N ASP A 602 -10.68 44.85 -47.44
CA ASP A 602 -12.06 44.34 -47.47
C ASP A 602 -12.32 43.36 -48.63
N LYS A 603 -11.81 43.65 -49.84
CA LYS A 603 -11.92 42.75 -51.00
C LYS A 603 -11.05 41.51 -50.89
N LEU A 604 -9.92 41.60 -50.15
CA LEU A 604 -9.08 40.43 -49.86
C LEU A 604 -9.82 39.47 -48.91
N VAL A 605 -10.49 40.00 -47.88
CA VAL A 605 -11.27 39.21 -46.93
C VAL A 605 -12.48 38.55 -47.60
N GLU A 606 -13.19 39.27 -48.50
CA GLU A 606 -14.32 38.71 -49.26
C GLU A 606 -13.92 37.56 -50.21
N ASN A 607 -12.69 37.53 -50.71
CA ASN A 607 -12.18 36.44 -51.57
C ASN A 607 -11.58 35.27 -50.81
N LEU A 608 -11.45 35.36 -49.50
CA LEU A 608 -10.90 34.32 -48.62
C LEU A 608 -11.98 33.53 -47.84
N VAL A 609 -13.21 34.00 -47.80
CA VAL A 609 -14.40 33.33 -47.26
C VAL A 609 -15.09 32.51 -48.34
#